data_e12362b00a4d51e84a840ea5653f48b3
#
_entry.id   e12362b00a4d51e84a840ea5653f48b3
#
_cell.length_a   1.000
_cell.length_b   1.000
_cell.length_c   1.000
_cell.angle_alpha   90.00
_cell.angle_beta   90.00
_cell.angle_gamma   90.00
#
_symmetry.space_group_name_H-M   'P 1'
#
loop_
_entity.id
_entity.type
_entity.pdbx_description
1 polymer ?
#
loop_
_entity_poly.entity_id
_entity_poly.type
_entity_poly.pdbx_seq_one_letter_code
_entity_poly.pdbx_strand_id
1 'polypeptide(L)'
;MFSFPDALRALRYRNFRLFMSGQLISLIGTWMQTVAQSWLVYRLTGEATWLGFVAFAGQFPVFILATVGGMTADRVRPHTLIVITQSTSMLLTLILALLTLTGHVQIWHIVTTSLLLGAVNAFDIPARQVFVAQTVARPDLMNAIALNSSMFNGARIVGPAVAGLLVATVGEGWCFLVNSVSYLAVISGLLAMRLDGIPRARASAGGSAMLEGFRFILGAKPVRDLLVLIGLLSLMGMPYSVLMPIFADQILHGGPRALGLLMGTSGVGALAGALSLALRRSPRGLGRWIAVSAMGFGAALVVFSFSRSLPLSVMILLPVGFTLMVEMASSNTLIQMMIPDLLRGRVMSVYSMMFMGMAPIGALLGGALAHKLGAPITVALGGGGCLLAGLVFALRLPQWKQGAQLLYRSEEAARLAESPEPVEGP
;
A
#
# COMPACT_ATOMS: atom_id res chain seq x y z
N MET A 1 18.85 10.17 -31.51
CA MET A 1 18.15 9.11 -30.76
C MET A 1 18.55 9.29 -29.30
N PHE A 2 17.69 9.78 -28.43
CA PHE A 2 18.04 9.97 -27.01
C PHE A 2 18.23 8.58 -26.38
N SER A 3 19.43 8.23 -25.96
CA SER A 3 19.70 7.04 -25.16
C SER A 3 19.20 7.31 -23.74
N PHE A 4 18.09 6.69 -23.36
CA PHE A 4 17.66 6.71 -21.97
C PHE A 4 18.67 5.93 -21.11
N PRO A 5 19.08 6.48 -19.94
CA PRO A 5 19.84 5.69 -18.98
C PRO A 5 19.13 4.37 -18.69
N ASP A 6 19.88 3.31 -18.40
CA ASP A 6 19.33 1.97 -18.16
C ASP A 6 18.19 1.94 -17.12
N ALA A 7 18.28 2.82 -16.12
CA ALA A 7 17.24 2.99 -15.09
C ALA A 7 15.91 3.55 -15.62
N LEU A 8 15.88 4.18 -16.79
CA LEU A 8 14.70 4.85 -17.36
C LEU A 8 14.26 4.24 -18.71
N ARG A 9 14.73 3.04 -19.04
CA ARG A 9 14.47 2.40 -20.34
C ARG A 9 12.98 2.26 -20.67
N ALA A 10 12.13 1.99 -19.67
CA ALA A 10 10.70 1.87 -19.89
C ALA A 10 10.04 3.17 -20.36
N LEU A 11 10.62 4.35 -20.07
CA LEU A 11 10.09 5.63 -20.54
C LEU A 11 10.26 5.86 -22.06
N ARG A 12 11.02 4.99 -22.77
CA ARG A 12 11.08 5.02 -24.23
C ARG A 12 9.74 4.67 -24.89
N TYR A 13 8.90 3.87 -24.21
CA TYR A 13 7.58 3.50 -24.68
C TYR A 13 6.61 4.67 -24.50
N ARG A 14 6.05 5.18 -25.61
CA ARG A 14 5.15 6.35 -25.61
C ARG A 14 3.95 6.15 -24.68
N ASN A 15 3.29 4.99 -24.74
CA ASN A 15 2.12 4.70 -23.92
C ASN A 15 2.46 4.64 -22.44
N PHE A 16 3.58 3.99 -22.06
CA PHE A 16 4.04 3.95 -20.68
C PHE A 16 4.37 5.36 -20.15
N ARG A 17 5.06 6.20 -20.93
CA ARG A 17 5.38 7.58 -20.55
C ARG A 17 4.13 8.42 -20.32
N LEU A 18 3.12 8.33 -21.21
CA LEU A 18 1.84 9.03 -21.05
C LEU A 18 1.11 8.57 -19.79
N PHE A 19 1.09 7.26 -19.53
CA PHE A 19 0.50 6.71 -18.32
C PHE A 19 1.22 7.21 -17.07
N MET A 20 2.54 7.07 -17.01
CA MET A 20 3.35 7.43 -15.85
C MET A 20 3.25 8.91 -15.50
N SER A 21 3.29 9.82 -16.48
CA SER A 21 3.20 11.25 -16.22
C SER A 21 1.83 11.64 -15.65
N GLY A 22 0.74 11.16 -16.23
CA GLY A 22 -0.60 11.40 -15.71
C GLY A 22 -0.80 10.79 -14.33
N GLN A 23 -0.35 9.54 -14.17
CA GLN A 23 -0.49 8.79 -12.92
C GLN A 23 0.31 9.41 -11.75
N LEU A 24 1.50 9.99 -12.01
CA LEU A 24 2.28 10.68 -10.98
C LEU A 24 1.49 11.87 -10.39
N ILE A 25 0.91 12.69 -11.26
CA ILE A 25 0.11 13.84 -10.85
C ILE A 25 -1.11 13.39 -10.03
N SER A 26 -1.83 12.37 -10.51
CA SER A 26 -3.02 11.85 -9.84
C SER A 26 -2.70 11.16 -8.52
N LEU A 27 -1.59 10.44 -8.41
CA LEU A 27 -1.18 9.80 -7.15
C LEU A 27 -0.82 10.83 -6.08
N ILE A 28 -0.11 11.91 -6.44
CA ILE A 28 0.15 13.00 -5.50
C ILE A 28 -1.18 13.58 -5.00
N GLY A 29 -2.14 13.82 -5.91
CA GLY A 29 -3.48 14.27 -5.56
C GLY A 29 -4.22 13.30 -4.64
N THR A 30 -4.14 12.01 -4.90
CA THR A 30 -4.79 10.97 -4.08
C THR A 30 -4.22 10.90 -2.66
N TRP A 31 -2.89 10.95 -2.51
CA TRP A 31 -2.26 11.01 -1.19
C TRP A 31 -2.57 12.32 -0.46
N MET A 32 -2.62 13.43 -1.18
CA MET A 32 -3.06 14.72 -0.65
C MET A 32 -4.51 14.65 -0.14
N GLN A 33 -5.42 14.07 -0.92
CA GLN A 33 -6.82 13.85 -0.52
C GLN A 33 -6.92 13.01 0.75
N THR A 34 -6.13 11.93 0.87
CA THR A 34 -6.14 11.07 2.06
C THR A 34 -5.86 11.85 3.34
N VAL A 35 -4.88 12.76 3.31
CA VAL A 35 -4.54 13.61 4.46
C VAL A 35 -5.64 14.65 4.71
N ALA A 36 -6.09 15.34 3.66
CA ALA A 36 -7.14 16.35 3.78
C ALA A 36 -8.45 15.74 4.30
N GLN A 37 -8.80 14.54 3.85
CA GLN A 37 -10.00 13.83 4.29
C GLN A 37 -9.91 13.42 5.77
N SER A 38 -8.76 12.87 6.21
CA SER A 38 -8.57 12.51 7.62
C SER A 38 -8.63 13.75 8.53
N TRP A 39 -8.07 14.87 8.07
CA TRP A 39 -8.18 16.15 8.79
C TRP A 39 -9.61 16.66 8.83
N LEU A 40 -10.34 16.63 7.72
CA LEU A 40 -11.74 17.04 7.63
C LEU A 40 -12.63 16.22 8.57
N VAL A 41 -12.48 14.90 8.61
CA VAL A 41 -13.21 14.02 9.53
C VAL A 41 -12.94 14.41 10.98
N TYR A 42 -11.67 14.60 11.32
CA TYR A 42 -11.28 15.03 12.66
C TYR A 42 -11.87 16.41 13.01
N ARG A 43 -11.78 17.39 12.12
CA ARG A 43 -12.31 18.76 12.33
C ARG A 43 -13.83 18.79 12.50
N LEU A 44 -14.56 17.93 11.78
CA LEU A 44 -16.02 17.87 11.85
C LEU A 44 -16.53 17.15 13.10
N THR A 45 -15.80 16.14 13.59
CA THR A 45 -16.32 15.25 14.64
C THR A 45 -15.56 15.35 15.95
N GLY A 46 -14.26 15.67 15.94
CA GLY A 46 -13.38 15.62 17.10
C GLY A 46 -13.12 14.19 17.62
N GLU A 47 -13.67 13.15 16.98
CA GLU A 47 -13.71 11.79 17.51
C GLU A 47 -12.85 10.80 16.73
N ALA A 48 -12.06 10.01 17.46
CA ALA A 48 -11.24 8.95 16.90
C ALA A 48 -12.05 7.84 16.20
N THR A 49 -13.26 7.57 16.69
CA THR A 49 -14.14 6.53 16.13
C THR A 49 -14.48 6.80 14.66
N TRP A 50 -14.79 8.04 14.31
CA TRP A 50 -15.09 8.41 12.94
C TRP A 50 -13.88 8.33 12.00
N LEU A 51 -12.69 8.67 12.51
CA LEU A 51 -11.44 8.44 11.75
C LEU A 51 -11.27 6.96 11.37
N GLY A 52 -11.44 6.08 12.36
CA GLY A 52 -11.38 4.63 12.14
C GLY A 52 -12.47 4.12 11.20
N PHE A 53 -13.70 4.61 11.36
CA PHE A 53 -14.84 4.18 10.54
C PHE A 53 -14.70 4.64 9.07
N VAL A 54 -14.28 5.87 8.81
CA VAL A 54 -14.06 6.37 7.44
C VAL A 54 -12.91 5.62 6.76
N ALA A 55 -11.82 5.35 7.49
CA ALA A 55 -10.72 4.54 6.98
C ALA A 55 -11.16 3.11 6.65
N PHE A 56 -11.98 2.50 7.52
CA PHE A 56 -12.62 1.20 7.27
C PHE A 56 -13.50 1.26 6.02
N ALA A 57 -14.41 2.23 5.92
CA ALA A 57 -15.32 2.38 4.80
C ALA A 57 -14.60 2.53 3.45
N GLY A 58 -13.46 3.21 3.43
CA GLY A 58 -12.67 3.38 2.20
C GLY A 58 -11.92 2.12 1.74
N GLN A 59 -11.56 1.22 2.65
CA GLN A 59 -10.75 0.04 2.32
C GLN A 59 -11.54 -1.27 2.31
N PHE A 60 -12.62 -1.36 3.07
CA PHE A 60 -13.44 -2.57 3.17
C PHE A 60 -14.03 -3.04 1.83
N PRO A 61 -14.54 -2.15 0.94
CA PRO A 61 -14.99 -2.59 -0.38
C PRO A 61 -13.86 -3.16 -1.24
N VAL A 62 -12.64 -2.64 -1.13
CA VAL A 62 -11.47 -3.20 -1.83
C VAL A 62 -11.26 -4.65 -1.43
N PHE A 63 -11.36 -4.93 -0.13
CA PHE A 63 -11.20 -6.29 0.39
C PHE A 63 -12.26 -7.26 -0.12
N ILE A 64 -13.55 -6.88 -0.07
CA ILE A 64 -14.66 -7.74 -0.50
C ILE A 64 -14.70 -7.90 -2.02
N LEU A 65 -14.49 -6.81 -2.75
CA LEU A 65 -14.67 -6.79 -4.21
C LEU A 65 -13.39 -7.12 -4.98
N ALA A 66 -12.23 -7.32 -4.31
CA ALA A 66 -10.95 -7.58 -4.96
C ALA A 66 -10.99 -8.74 -5.98
N THR A 67 -11.67 -9.84 -5.63
CA THR A 67 -11.82 -11.00 -6.52
C THR A 67 -12.67 -10.65 -7.75
N VAL A 68 -13.77 -9.94 -7.56
CA VAL A 68 -14.65 -9.49 -8.65
C VAL A 68 -13.91 -8.49 -9.54
N GLY A 69 -13.17 -7.55 -8.94
CA GLY A 69 -12.33 -6.58 -9.64
C GLY A 69 -11.26 -7.24 -10.50
N GLY A 70 -10.56 -8.25 -9.96
CA GLY A 70 -9.58 -9.04 -10.71
C GLY A 70 -10.19 -9.77 -11.91
N MET A 71 -11.30 -10.49 -11.69
CA MET A 71 -12.03 -11.16 -12.79
C MET A 71 -12.53 -10.18 -13.86
N THR A 72 -12.93 -8.98 -13.45
CA THR A 72 -13.37 -7.94 -14.39
C THR A 72 -12.19 -7.40 -15.20
N ALA A 73 -11.05 -7.17 -14.56
CA ALA A 73 -9.82 -6.73 -15.23
C ALA A 73 -9.31 -7.74 -16.27
N ASP A 74 -9.56 -9.05 -16.05
CA ASP A 74 -9.21 -10.10 -17.00
C ASP A 74 -10.18 -10.17 -18.22
N ARG A 75 -11.43 -9.76 -18.04
CA ARG A 75 -12.49 -9.86 -19.08
C ARG A 75 -12.66 -8.59 -19.89
N VAL A 76 -12.54 -7.45 -19.24
CA VAL A 76 -12.71 -6.11 -19.86
C VAL A 76 -11.33 -5.59 -20.29
N ARG A 77 -11.29 -4.73 -21.31
CA ARG A 77 -10.04 -4.05 -21.70
C ARG A 77 -9.55 -3.19 -20.54
N PRO A 78 -8.33 -3.42 -19.99
CA PRO A 78 -7.83 -2.68 -18.82
C PRO A 78 -7.83 -1.16 -19.02
N HIS A 79 -7.48 -0.69 -20.23
CA HIS A 79 -7.55 0.72 -20.60
C HIS A 79 -8.95 1.32 -20.37
N THR A 80 -10.00 0.68 -20.89
CA THR A 80 -11.40 1.16 -20.75
C THR A 80 -11.83 1.14 -19.29
N LEU A 81 -11.45 0.08 -18.55
CA LEU A 81 -11.77 -0.04 -17.14
C LEU A 81 -11.12 1.08 -16.33
N ILE A 82 -9.83 1.39 -16.59
CA ILE A 82 -9.14 2.50 -15.91
C ILE A 82 -9.78 3.85 -16.25
N VAL A 83 -10.15 4.10 -17.50
CA VAL A 83 -10.85 5.35 -17.86
C VAL A 83 -12.15 5.51 -17.08
N ILE A 84 -12.96 4.45 -16.98
CA ILE A 84 -14.22 4.46 -16.21
C ILE A 84 -13.93 4.71 -14.72
N THR A 85 -13.01 3.97 -14.12
CA THR A 85 -12.69 4.10 -12.68
C THR A 85 -12.12 5.48 -12.34
N GLN A 86 -11.23 6.02 -13.17
CA GLN A 86 -10.65 7.35 -12.98
C GLN A 86 -11.71 8.46 -13.15
N SER A 87 -12.60 8.33 -14.12
CA SER A 87 -13.71 9.28 -14.33
C SER A 87 -14.71 9.26 -13.15
N THR A 88 -15.02 8.07 -12.64
CA THR A 88 -15.88 7.90 -11.47
C THR A 88 -15.21 8.49 -10.22
N SER A 89 -13.91 8.23 -10.01
CA SER A 89 -13.15 8.81 -8.89
C SER A 89 -13.10 10.33 -8.97
N MET A 90 -12.89 10.89 -10.17
CA MET A 90 -12.94 12.33 -10.43
C MET A 90 -14.28 12.94 -10.00
N LEU A 91 -15.39 12.32 -10.42
CA LEU A 91 -16.73 12.81 -10.11
C LEU A 91 -17.02 12.75 -8.59
N LEU A 92 -16.72 11.63 -7.94
CA LEU A 92 -16.90 11.48 -6.50
C LEU A 92 -16.07 12.49 -5.70
N THR A 93 -14.82 12.71 -6.12
CA THR A 93 -13.93 13.68 -5.49
C THR A 93 -14.40 15.11 -5.75
N LEU A 94 -14.93 15.41 -6.94
CA LEU A 94 -15.51 16.72 -7.27
C LEU A 94 -16.74 17.02 -6.40
N ILE A 95 -17.63 16.06 -6.23
CA ILE A 95 -18.80 16.18 -5.35
C ILE A 95 -18.35 16.50 -3.93
N LEU A 96 -17.36 15.76 -3.39
CA LEU A 96 -16.82 16.01 -2.07
C LEU A 96 -16.17 17.41 -1.97
N ALA A 97 -15.45 17.84 -3.01
CA ALA A 97 -14.86 19.17 -3.09
C ALA A 97 -15.91 20.26 -3.02
N LEU A 98 -16.96 20.18 -3.83
CA LEU A 98 -18.04 21.16 -3.88
C LEU A 98 -18.79 21.23 -2.55
N LEU A 99 -19.14 20.09 -1.95
CA LEU A 99 -19.79 20.04 -0.64
C LEU A 99 -18.93 20.68 0.46
N THR A 100 -17.59 20.48 0.39
CA THR A 100 -16.67 21.03 1.38
C THR A 100 -16.47 22.53 1.18
N LEU A 101 -16.30 22.99 -0.06
CA LEU A 101 -16.11 24.41 -0.39
C LEU A 101 -17.36 25.25 -0.11
N THR A 102 -18.56 24.67 -0.28
CA THR A 102 -19.82 25.35 0.02
C THR A 102 -20.24 25.25 1.49
N GLY A 103 -19.47 24.55 2.32
CA GLY A 103 -19.77 24.38 3.75
C GLY A 103 -20.90 23.40 4.08
N HIS A 104 -21.43 22.67 3.09
CA HIS A 104 -22.53 21.69 3.27
C HIS A 104 -22.05 20.28 3.55
N VAL A 105 -20.74 20.06 3.69
CA VAL A 105 -20.18 18.73 3.95
C VAL A 105 -20.58 18.23 5.34
N GLN A 106 -21.03 16.97 5.40
CA GLN A 106 -21.34 16.25 6.62
C GLN A 106 -20.60 14.92 6.64
N ILE A 107 -20.47 14.31 7.82
CA ILE A 107 -19.70 13.06 7.98
C ILE A 107 -20.20 11.93 7.07
N TRP A 108 -21.51 11.80 6.87
CA TRP A 108 -22.08 10.76 6.02
C TRP A 108 -21.74 10.93 4.54
N HIS A 109 -21.52 12.17 4.05
CA HIS A 109 -21.01 12.42 2.69
C HIS A 109 -19.60 11.84 2.54
N ILE A 110 -18.76 12.03 3.56
CA ILE A 110 -17.39 11.51 3.57
C ILE A 110 -17.40 9.98 3.63
N VAL A 111 -18.23 9.39 4.47
CA VAL A 111 -18.40 7.92 4.56
C VAL A 111 -18.84 7.35 3.23
N THR A 112 -19.88 7.93 2.62
CA THR A 112 -20.42 7.45 1.34
C THR A 112 -19.39 7.56 0.21
N THR A 113 -18.72 8.71 0.09
CA THR A 113 -17.68 8.89 -0.93
C THR A 113 -16.50 7.96 -0.69
N SER A 114 -16.09 7.72 0.56
CA SER A 114 -15.04 6.75 0.89
C SER A 114 -15.41 5.33 0.48
N LEU A 115 -16.64 4.90 0.79
CA LEU A 115 -17.16 3.58 0.42
C LEU A 115 -17.17 3.40 -1.10
N LEU A 116 -17.68 4.38 -1.83
CA LEU A 116 -17.74 4.35 -3.29
C LEU A 116 -16.35 4.39 -3.93
N LEU A 117 -15.44 5.23 -3.44
CA LEU A 117 -14.04 5.24 -3.88
C LEU A 117 -13.34 3.91 -3.60
N GLY A 118 -13.61 3.30 -2.44
CA GLY A 118 -13.13 1.95 -2.14
C GLY A 118 -13.63 0.92 -3.15
N ALA A 119 -14.92 0.96 -3.49
CA ALA A 119 -15.48 0.08 -4.50
C ALA A 119 -14.83 0.30 -5.89
N VAL A 120 -14.64 1.55 -6.30
CA VAL A 120 -13.93 1.89 -7.55
C VAL A 120 -12.49 1.37 -7.53
N ASN A 121 -11.77 1.53 -6.42
CA ASN A 121 -10.39 1.06 -6.28
C ASN A 121 -10.26 -0.47 -6.37
N ALA A 122 -11.27 -1.22 -5.97
CA ALA A 122 -11.30 -2.68 -6.12
C ALA A 122 -11.17 -3.14 -7.59
N PHE A 123 -11.63 -2.33 -8.53
CA PHE A 123 -11.50 -2.57 -9.98
C PHE A 123 -10.27 -1.88 -10.57
N ASP A 124 -9.95 -0.68 -10.10
CA ASP A 124 -8.86 0.14 -10.63
C ASP A 124 -7.48 -0.47 -10.38
N ILE A 125 -7.23 -0.97 -9.15
CA ILE A 125 -5.93 -1.52 -8.76
C ILE A 125 -5.51 -2.69 -9.65
N PRO A 126 -6.31 -3.77 -9.84
CA PRO A 126 -5.92 -4.88 -10.70
C PRO A 126 -5.86 -4.46 -12.17
N ALA A 127 -6.74 -3.59 -12.65
CA ALA A 127 -6.71 -3.10 -14.01
C ALA A 127 -5.39 -2.37 -14.33
N ARG A 128 -4.92 -1.51 -13.43
CA ARG A 128 -3.62 -0.82 -13.57
C ARG A 128 -2.44 -1.78 -13.59
N GLN A 129 -2.43 -2.81 -12.74
CA GLN A 129 -1.35 -3.80 -12.72
C GLN A 129 -1.22 -4.53 -14.06
N VAL A 130 -2.36 -4.98 -14.63
CA VAL A 130 -2.40 -5.62 -15.95
C VAL A 130 -1.98 -4.63 -17.04
N PHE A 131 -2.47 -3.38 -16.98
CA PHE A 131 -2.20 -2.37 -17.98
C PHE A 131 -0.72 -1.98 -18.06
N VAL A 132 -0.04 -1.78 -16.93
CA VAL A 132 1.40 -1.48 -16.89
C VAL A 132 2.19 -2.56 -17.64
N ALA A 133 1.88 -3.83 -17.42
CA ALA A 133 2.55 -4.94 -18.10
C ALA A 133 2.30 -4.95 -19.63
N GLN A 134 1.18 -4.37 -20.09
CA GLN A 134 0.85 -4.28 -21.52
C GLN A 134 1.47 -3.08 -22.23
N THR A 135 1.99 -2.09 -21.51
CA THR A 135 2.54 -0.84 -22.06
C THR A 135 4.00 -0.92 -22.43
N VAL A 136 4.72 -1.97 -22.03
CA VAL A 136 6.14 -2.19 -22.27
C VAL A 136 6.42 -3.59 -22.80
N ALA A 137 7.54 -3.79 -23.50
CA ALA A 137 8.00 -5.12 -23.89
C ALA A 137 8.51 -5.93 -22.68
N ARG A 138 8.44 -7.26 -22.74
CA ARG A 138 8.86 -8.18 -21.66
C ARG A 138 10.25 -7.87 -21.07
N PRO A 139 11.32 -7.56 -21.86
CA PRO A 139 12.63 -7.26 -21.31
C PRO A 139 12.67 -6.01 -20.41
N ASP A 140 11.77 -5.05 -20.61
CA ASP A 140 11.70 -3.80 -19.85
C ASP A 140 10.64 -3.80 -18.74
N LEU A 141 9.90 -4.90 -18.58
CA LEU A 141 8.82 -5.01 -17.59
C LEU A 141 9.31 -4.76 -16.16
N MET A 142 10.46 -5.31 -15.79
CA MET A 142 11.04 -5.10 -14.45
C MET A 142 11.37 -3.62 -14.21
N ASN A 143 11.87 -2.92 -15.23
CA ASN A 143 12.14 -1.49 -15.17
C ASN A 143 10.85 -0.67 -15.02
N ALA A 144 9.79 -1.03 -15.76
CA ALA A 144 8.48 -0.39 -15.64
C ALA A 144 7.87 -0.58 -14.24
N ILE A 145 7.96 -1.78 -13.66
CA ILE A 145 7.50 -2.06 -12.29
C ILE A 145 8.29 -1.24 -11.27
N ALA A 146 9.62 -1.15 -11.41
CA ALA A 146 10.47 -0.36 -10.53
C ALA A 146 10.12 1.13 -10.58
N LEU A 147 9.92 1.70 -11.77
CA LEU A 147 9.50 3.08 -11.96
C LEU A 147 8.11 3.35 -11.36
N ASN A 148 7.16 2.43 -11.58
CA ASN A 148 5.82 2.54 -10.99
C ASN A 148 5.86 2.52 -9.45
N SER A 149 6.68 1.64 -8.86
CA SER A 149 6.89 1.60 -7.42
C SER A 149 7.56 2.87 -6.89
N SER A 150 8.55 3.40 -7.59
CA SER A 150 9.23 4.66 -7.23
C SER A 150 8.27 5.84 -7.26
N MET A 151 7.41 5.90 -8.28
CA MET A 151 6.36 6.91 -8.41
C MET A 151 5.38 6.85 -7.24
N PHE A 152 4.91 5.67 -6.88
CA PHE A 152 3.98 5.47 -5.77
C PHE A 152 4.59 5.94 -4.43
N ASN A 153 5.83 5.57 -4.16
CA ASN A 153 6.53 5.99 -2.95
C ASN A 153 6.86 7.50 -2.95
N GLY A 154 7.23 8.06 -4.08
CA GLY A 154 7.43 9.51 -4.22
C GLY A 154 6.14 10.30 -3.95
N ALA A 155 5.02 9.87 -4.52
CA ALA A 155 3.72 10.48 -4.29
C ALA A 155 3.29 10.39 -2.82
N ARG A 156 3.60 9.29 -2.14
CA ARG A 156 3.34 9.08 -0.70
C ARG A 156 4.11 10.07 0.20
N ILE A 157 5.22 10.62 -0.27
CA ILE A 157 5.98 11.65 0.45
C ILE A 157 5.45 13.04 0.11
N VAL A 158 5.33 13.34 -1.18
CA VAL A 158 4.96 14.67 -1.68
C VAL A 158 3.50 15.02 -1.35
N GLY A 159 2.57 14.06 -1.53
CA GLY A 159 1.14 14.28 -1.31
C GLY A 159 0.82 14.82 0.09
N PRO A 160 1.23 14.15 1.19
CA PRO A 160 1.01 14.64 2.53
C PRO A 160 1.65 16.00 2.83
N ALA A 161 2.85 16.26 2.33
CA ALA A 161 3.52 17.54 2.51
C ALA A 161 2.74 18.69 1.85
N VAL A 162 2.27 18.48 0.62
CA VAL A 162 1.41 19.43 -0.11
C VAL A 162 0.06 19.59 0.61
N ALA A 163 -0.54 18.50 1.07
CA ALA A 163 -1.79 18.53 1.81
C ALA A 163 -1.70 19.38 3.08
N GLY A 164 -0.66 19.16 3.89
CA GLY A 164 -0.47 19.90 5.13
C GLY A 164 -0.38 21.42 4.90
N LEU A 165 0.28 21.83 3.80
CA LEU A 165 0.37 23.24 3.42
C LEU A 165 -0.98 23.78 2.92
N LEU A 166 -1.63 23.08 1.97
CA LEU A 166 -2.88 23.55 1.36
C LEU A 166 -4.02 23.58 2.40
N VAL A 167 -4.16 22.53 3.21
CA VAL A 167 -5.20 22.51 4.27
C VAL A 167 -5.02 23.67 5.24
N ALA A 168 -3.77 23.98 5.62
CA ALA A 168 -3.47 25.07 6.55
C ALA A 168 -3.69 26.48 5.96
N THR A 169 -3.68 26.64 4.63
CA THR A 169 -3.78 27.93 3.97
C THR A 169 -5.13 28.20 3.32
N VAL A 170 -5.67 27.22 2.60
CA VAL A 170 -6.90 27.37 1.80
C VAL A 170 -7.99 26.36 2.15
N GLY A 171 -7.68 25.37 3.00
CA GLY A 171 -8.64 24.38 3.50
C GLY A 171 -8.73 23.09 2.66
N GLU A 172 -9.46 22.11 3.20
CA GLU A 172 -9.54 20.75 2.67
C GLU A 172 -10.24 20.68 1.30
N GLY A 173 -11.25 21.54 1.10
CA GLY A 173 -12.03 21.57 -0.15
C GLY A 173 -11.17 21.81 -1.38
N TRP A 174 -10.14 22.64 -1.27
CA TRP A 174 -9.18 22.86 -2.35
C TRP A 174 -8.30 21.65 -2.63
N CYS A 175 -7.94 20.87 -1.60
CA CYS A 175 -7.23 19.62 -1.81
C CYS A 175 -8.06 18.63 -2.63
N PHE A 176 -9.35 18.52 -2.34
CA PHE A 176 -10.26 17.65 -3.11
C PHE A 176 -10.46 18.17 -4.53
N LEU A 177 -10.60 19.49 -4.73
CA LEU A 177 -10.74 20.06 -6.06
C LEU A 177 -9.48 19.82 -6.91
N VAL A 178 -8.29 20.10 -6.37
CA VAL A 178 -7.01 19.85 -7.06
C VAL A 178 -6.86 18.39 -7.39
N ASN A 179 -7.24 17.46 -6.49
CA ASN A 179 -7.20 16.04 -6.79
C ASN A 179 -8.23 15.67 -7.88
N SER A 180 -9.45 16.22 -7.85
CA SER A 180 -10.42 15.99 -8.91
C SER A 180 -9.88 16.42 -10.27
N VAL A 181 -9.24 17.58 -10.36
CA VAL A 181 -8.60 18.06 -11.60
C VAL A 181 -7.40 17.17 -12.00
N SER A 182 -6.67 16.62 -11.03
CA SER A 182 -5.52 15.76 -11.29
C SER A 182 -5.88 14.47 -12.06
N TYR A 183 -7.10 13.95 -11.89
CA TYR A 183 -7.58 12.81 -12.66
C TYR A 183 -7.66 13.10 -14.16
N LEU A 184 -7.87 14.36 -14.57
CA LEU A 184 -7.83 14.75 -15.99
C LEU A 184 -6.47 14.47 -16.62
N ALA A 185 -5.38 14.57 -15.86
CA ALA A 185 -4.04 14.25 -16.38
C ALA A 185 -3.91 12.76 -16.74
N VAL A 186 -4.48 11.86 -15.97
CA VAL A 186 -4.51 10.42 -16.29
C VAL A 186 -5.44 10.15 -17.45
N ILE A 187 -6.66 10.67 -17.39
CA ILE A 187 -7.68 10.44 -18.42
C ILE A 187 -7.19 10.94 -19.78
N SER A 188 -6.65 12.17 -19.84
CA SER A 188 -6.09 12.72 -21.09
C SER A 188 -4.90 11.91 -21.60
N GLY A 189 -4.01 11.46 -20.69
CA GLY A 189 -2.91 10.56 -21.03
C GLY A 189 -3.40 9.25 -21.63
N LEU A 190 -4.43 8.62 -21.06
CA LEU A 190 -5.03 7.38 -21.54
C LEU A 190 -5.69 7.58 -22.91
N LEU A 191 -6.46 8.66 -23.10
CA LEU A 191 -7.12 8.97 -24.36
C LEU A 191 -6.13 9.30 -25.50
N ALA A 192 -4.95 9.82 -25.17
CA ALA A 192 -3.88 10.11 -26.15
C ALA A 192 -3.06 8.87 -26.57
N MET A 193 -3.31 7.68 -25.95
CA MET A 193 -2.57 6.45 -26.28
C MET A 193 -3.01 5.83 -27.60
N ARG A 194 -2.06 5.15 -28.24
CA ARG A 194 -2.31 4.30 -29.41
C ARG A 194 -2.38 2.85 -28.92
N LEU A 195 -3.56 2.23 -29.08
CA LEU A 195 -3.87 0.91 -28.50
C LEU A 195 -3.76 -0.23 -29.52
N ASP A 196 -3.18 0.02 -30.70
CA ASP A 196 -3.06 -0.97 -31.76
C ASP A 196 -2.17 -2.13 -31.28
N GLY A 197 -2.69 -3.34 -31.36
CA GLY A 197 -1.93 -4.56 -31.09
C GLY A 197 -1.76 -4.97 -29.61
N ILE A 198 -2.50 -4.39 -28.66
CA ILE A 198 -2.43 -4.81 -27.25
C ILE A 198 -3.19 -6.14 -27.08
N PRO A 199 -2.51 -7.24 -26.68
CA PRO A 199 -3.16 -8.54 -26.48
C PRO A 199 -4.21 -8.49 -25.36
N ARG A 200 -5.31 -9.22 -25.53
CA ARG A 200 -6.25 -9.46 -24.42
C ARG A 200 -5.59 -10.34 -23.37
N ALA A 201 -5.72 -9.98 -22.10
CA ALA A 201 -5.32 -10.85 -21.01
C ALA A 201 -6.11 -12.17 -21.08
N ARG A 202 -5.43 -13.30 -20.85
CA ARG A 202 -6.10 -14.61 -20.72
C ARG A 202 -6.72 -14.69 -19.33
N ALA A 203 -8.00 -15.05 -19.27
CA ALA A 203 -8.69 -15.27 -18.01
C ALA A 203 -7.99 -16.34 -17.17
N SER A 204 -7.67 -16.02 -15.90
CA SER A 204 -7.14 -16.98 -14.96
C SER A 204 -8.26 -17.85 -14.36
N ALA A 205 -7.95 -19.09 -14.01
CA ALA A 205 -8.89 -20.10 -13.56
C ALA A 205 -9.50 -19.77 -12.18
N GLY A 206 -10.79 -20.12 -12.03
CA GLY A 206 -11.69 -19.73 -10.96
C GLY A 206 -11.44 -20.31 -9.54
N GLY A 207 -12.41 -20.09 -8.70
CA GLY A 207 -12.50 -20.23 -7.23
C GLY A 207 -11.95 -21.50 -6.51
N SER A 208 -11.79 -22.65 -7.16
CA SER A 208 -11.13 -23.85 -6.59
C SER A 208 -9.64 -23.62 -6.28
N ALA A 209 -9.04 -22.70 -6.99
CA ALA A 209 -7.65 -22.32 -6.85
C ALA A 209 -7.29 -21.68 -5.50
N MET A 210 -8.20 -20.95 -4.88
CA MET A 210 -7.95 -20.25 -3.60
C MET A 210 -7.84 -21.23 -2.42
N LEU A 211 -8.62 -22.31 -2.43
CA LEU A 211 -8.61 -23.33 -1.38
C LEU A 211 -7.26 -24.08 -1.33
N GLU A 212 -6.64 -24.34 -2.50
CA GLU A 212 -5.30 -24.96 -2.55
C GLU A 212 -4.22 -24.04 -1.96
N GLY A 213 -4.30 -22.72 -2.22
CA GLY A 213 -3.42 -21.73 -1.58
C GLY A 213 -3.50 -21.78 -0.06
N PHE A 214 -4.71 -21.79 0.50
CA PHE A 214 -4.94 -21.94 1.95
C PHE A 214 -4.41 -23.27 2.49
N ARG A 215 -4.65 -24.36 1.80
CA ARG A 215 -4.14 -25.69 2.20
C ARG A 215 -2.62 -25.72 2.25
N PHE A 216 -1.96 -25.14 1.26
CA PHE A 216 -0.50 -24.99 1.25
C PHE A 216 0.00 -24.18 2.45
N ILE A 217 -0.62 -23.00 2.73
CA ILE A 217 -0.24 -22.14 3.85
C ILE A 217 -0.37 -22.88 5.19
N LEU A 218 -1.42 -23.64 5.38
CA LEU A 218 -1.62 -24.41 6.62
C LEU A 218 -0.52 -25.47 6.82
N GLY A 219 -0.03 -26.09 5.76
CA GLY A 219 1.08 -27.06 5.77
C GLY A 219 2.46 -26.40 5.85
N ALA A 220 2.65 -25.23 5.23
CA ALA A 220 3.92 -24.54 5.14
C ALA A 220 4.10 -23.56 6.33
N LYS A 221 4.49 -24.09 7.50
CA LYS A 221 4.66 -23.33 8.74
C LYS A 221 5.45 -22.01 8.56
N PRO A 222 6.62 -21.97 7.84
CA PRO A 222 7.37 -20.74 7.66
C PRO A 222 6.60 -19.64 6.91
N VAL A 223 5.81 -20.01 5.92
CA VAL A 223 4.97 -19.07 5.15
C VAL A 223 3.82 -18.56 6.03
N ARG A 224 3.17 -19.47 6.75
CA ARG A 224 2.10 -19.11 7.69
C ARG A 224 2.57 -18.14 8.77
N ASP A 225 3.74 -18.38 9.37
CA ASP A 225 4.28 -17.53 10.45
C ASP A 225 4.54 -16.11 9.94
N LEU A 226 5.03 -15.93 8.71
CA LEU A 226 5.18 -14.61 8.09
C LEU A 226 3.84 -13.93 7.80
N LEU A 227 2.87 -14.67 7.28
CA LEU A 227 1.53 -14.14 7.00
C LEU A 227 0.82 -13.68 8.30
N VAL A 228 0.95 -14.44 9.38
CA VAL A 228 0.41 -14.07 10.69
C VAL A 228 1.11 -12.83 11.22
N LEU A 229 2.44 -12.74 11.12
CA LEU A 229 3.20 -11.56 11.54
C LEU A 229 2.74 -10.30 10.80
N ILE A 230 2.64 -10.35 9.47
CA ILE A 230 2.15 -9.24 8.64
C ILE A 230 0.74 -8.84 9.05
N GLY A 231 -0.16 -9.82 9.23
CA GLY A 231 -1.54 -9.56 9.66
C GLY A 231 -1.60 -8.87 11.02
N LEU A 232 -0.78 -9.28 11.99
CA LEU A 232 -0.70 -8.66 13.31
C LEU A 232 -0.14 -7.23 13.23
N LEU A 233 0.94 -7.01 12.46
CA LEU A 233 1.50 -5.67 12.27
C LEU A 233 0.50 -4.73 11.58
N SER A 234 -0.25 -5.25 10.63
CA SER A 234 -1.28 -4.48 9.93
C SER A 234 -2.46 -4.15 10.85
N LEU A 235 -2.95 -5.14 11.60
CA LEU A 235 -4.09 -4.97 12.52
C LEU A 235 -3.76 -4.02 13.68
N MET A 236 -2.60 -4.20 14.32
CA MET A 236 -2.24 -3.50 15.55
C MET A 236 -1.41 -2.24 15.30
N GLY A 237 -0.56 -2.26 14.27
CA GLY A 237 0.36 -1.16 13.98
C GLY A 237 -0.27 -0.07 13.12
N MET A 238 -0.99 -0.42 12.03
CA MET A 238 -1.50 0.57 11.08
C MET A 238 -2.46 1.63 11.63
N PRO A 239 -3.23 1.38 12.70
CA PRO A 239 -4.09 2.41 13.30
C PRO A 239 -3.37 3.71 13.68
N TYR A 240 -2.05 3.69 13.91
CA TYR A 240 -1.29 4.92 14.19
C TYR A 240 -1.48 5.99 13.10
N SER A 241 -1.53 5.58 11.83
CA SER A 241 -1.67 6.51 10.70
C SER A 241 -3.06 7.13 10.65
N VAL A 242 -4.08 6.42 11.08
CA VAL A 242 -5.47 6.89 11.14
C VAL A 242 -5.65 7.90 12.29
N LEU A 243 -4.92 7.71 13.39
CA LEU A 243 -4.97 8.58 14.57
C LEU A 243 -4.05 9.81 14.46
N MET A 244 -3.26 9.94 13.39
CA MET A 244 -2.33 11.07 13.18
C MET A 244 -2.96 12.47 13.31
N PRO A 245 -4.19 12.75 12.85
CA PRO A 245 -4.81 14.06 13.05
C PRO A 245 -4.90 14.45 14.53
N ILE A 246 -5.21 13.49 15.41
CA ILE A 246 -5.30 13.74 16.87
C ILE A 246 -3.92 14.06 17.44
N PHE A 247 -2.88 13.34 17.01
CA PHE A 247 -1.50 13.64 17.42
C PHE A 247 -1.07 15.03 16.93
N ALA A 248 -1.36 15.36 15.67
CA ALA A 248 -0.95 16.61 15.05
C ALA A 248 -1.58 17.83 15.74
N ASP A 249 -2.85 17.73 16.15
CA ASP A 249 -3.62 18.82 16.72
C ASP A 249 -3.59 18.84 18.26
N GLN A 250 -4.13 17.80 18.91
CA GLN A 250 -4.32 17.81 20.37
C GLN A 250 -3.02 17.60 21.17
N ILE A 251 -2.07 16.87 20.61
CA ILE A 251 -0.86 16.45 21.35
C ILE A 251 0.33 17.32 21.01
N LEU A 252 0.52 17.61 19.72
CA LEU A 252 1.68 18.36 19.22
C LEU A 252 1.33 19.83 18.90
N HIS A 253 0.05 20.20 18.92
CA HIS A 253 -0.45 21.56 18.69
C HIS A 253 0.05 22.21 17.38
N GLY A 254 0.31 21.37 16.36
CA GLY A 254 0.88 21.80 15.08
C GLY A 254 -0.11 21.85 13.92
N GLY A 255 -1.36 21.42 14.14
CA GLY A 255 -2.44 21.47 13.16
C GLY A 255 -2.17 20.69 11.86
N PRO A 256 -2.79 21.11 10.75
CA PRO A 256 -2.68 20.41 9.45
C PRO A 256 -1.23 20.32 8.92
N ARG A 257 -0.41 21.37 9.17
CA ARG A 257 1.01 21.36 8.76
C ARG A 257 1.79 20.25 9.43
N ALA A 258 1.57 20.05 10.73
CA ALA A 258 2.19 18.97 11.47
C ALA A 258 1.71 17.61 10.95
N LEU A 259 0.42 17.44 10.65
CA LEU A 259 -0.11 16.22 10.06
C LEU A 259 0.60 15.87 8.75
N GLY A 260 0.71 16.83 7.82
CA GLY A 260 1.40 16.64 6.55
C GLY A 260 2.89 16.27 6.74
N LEU A 261 3.57 16.92 7.68
CA LEU A 261 4.97 16.66 8.01
C LEU A 261 5.15 15.25 8.61
N LEU A 262 4.34 14.86 9.57
CA LEU A 262 4.40 13.54 10.22
C LEU A 262 4.17 12.41 9.22
N MET A 263 3.13 12.52 8.39
CA MET A 263 2.83 11.50 7.37
C MET A 263 3.90 11.46 6.25
N GLY A 264 4.37 12.63 5.81
CA GLY A 264 5.45 12.73 4.81
C GLY A 264 6.76 12.12 5.32
N THR A 265 7.10 12.36 6.57
CA THR A 265 8.32 11.81 7.20
C THR A 265 8.28 10.27 7.29
N SER A 266 7.14 9.70 7.67
CA SER A 266 6.95 8.24 7.61
C SER A 266 7.16 7.70 6.18
N GLY A 267 6.69 8.46 5.16
CA GLY A 267 6.94 8.14 3.75
C GLY A 267 8.43 8.17 3.38
N VAL A 268 9.18 9.17 3.84
CA VAL A 268 10.65 9.25 3.64
C VAL A 268 11.34 8.03 4.26
N GLY A 269 10.96 7.66 5.49
CA GLY A 269 11.47 6.45 6.15
C GLY A 269 11.19 5.20 5.33
N ALA A 270 9.97 5.06 4.80
CA ALA A 270 9.59 3.92 3.96
C ALA A 270 10.40 3.86 2.66
N LEU A 271 10.64 4.99 2.00
CA LEU A 271 11.49 5.05 0.81
C LEU A 271 12.93 4.62 1.13
N ALA A 272 13.50 5.10 2.23
CA ALA A 272 14.83 4.69 2.68
C ALA A 272 14.88 3.17 2.97
N GLY A 273 13.83 2.61 3.56
CA GLY A 273 13.67 1.17 3.79
C GLY A 273 13.64 0.37 2.48
N ALA A 274 12.86 0.81 1.50
CA ALA A 274 12.79 0.20 0.17
C ALA A 274 14.15 0.22 -0.55
N LEU A 275 14.83 1.38 -0.53
CA LEU A 275 16.15 1.53 -1.14
C LEU A 275 17.21 0.65 -0.47
N SER A 276 17.21 0.58 0.89
CA SER A 276 18.13 -0.28 1.63
C SER A 276 18.00 -1.75 1.23
N LEU A 277 16.79 -2.20 0.94
CA LEU A 277 16.52 -3.56 0.52
C LEU A 277 16.89 -3.78 -0.96
N ALA A 278 16.63 -2.80 -1.83
CA ALA A 278 17.00 -2.85 -3.25
C ALA A 278 18.53 -2.93 -3.46
N LEU A 279 19.30 -2.33 -2.58
CA LEU A 279 20.77 -2.39 -2.60
C LEU A 279 21.33 -3.74 -2.13
N ARG A 280 20.51 -4.61 -1.55
CA ARG A 280 20.95 -5.94 -1.11
C ARG A 280 21.06 -6.90 -2.29
N ARG A 281 22.23 -7.50 -2.43
CA ARG A 281 22.52 -8.50 -3.48
C ARG A 281 22.12 -9.94 -3.11
N SER A 282 21.74 -10.19 -1.84
CA SER A 282 21.48 -11.55 -1.36
C SER A 282 20.28 -11.58 -0.40
N PRO A 283 19.41 -12.60 -0.51
CA PRO A 283 18.30 -12.80 0.43
C PRO A 283 18.75 -13.37 1.78
N ARG A 284 20.05 -13.73 1.91
CA ARG A 284 20.56 -14.28 3.18
C ARG A 284 20.36 -13.31 4.34
N GLY A 285 19.79 -13.82 5.43
CA GLY A 285 19.55 -13.02 6.65
C GLY A 285 18.27 -12.19 6.65
N LEU A 286 17.43 -12.23 5.60
CA LEU A 286 16.15 -11.51 5.57
C LEU A 286 15.25 -11.87 6.76
N GLY A 287 15.21 -13.13 7.22
CA GLY A 287 14.42 -13.50 8.39
C GLY A 287 14.85 -12.76 9.66
N ARG A 288 16.15 -12.46 9.84
CA ARG A 288 16.63 -11.63 10.95
C ARG A 288 16.22 -10.17 10.77
N TRP A 289 16.25 -9.66 9.53
CA TRP A 289 15.79 -8.32 9.22
C TRP A 289 14.30 -8.15 9.52
N ILE A 290 13.47 -9.14 9.16
CA ILE A 290 12.03 -9.17 9.48
C ILE A 290 11.83 -9.05 10.99
N ALA A 291 12.52 -9.90 11.79
CA ALA A 291 12.41 -9.88 13.24
C ALA A 291 12.79 -8.51 13.84
N VAL A 292 13.96 -7.98 13.45
CA VAL A 292 14.46 -6.67 13.92
C VAL A 292 13.54 -5.53 13.48
N SER A 293 13.05 -5.58 12.25
CA SER A 293 12.15 -4.53 11.73
C SER A 293 10.78 -4.57 12.38
N ALA A 294 10.20 -5.75 12.62
CA ALA A 294 8.92 -5.88 13.34
C ALA A 294 9.03 -5.35 14.78
N MET A 295 10.10 -5.72 15.48
CA MET A 295 10.37 -5.18 16.82
C MET A 295 10.65 -3.67 16.79
N GLY A 296 11.47 -3.21 15.83
CA GLY A 296 11.80 -1.79 15.67
C GLY A 296 10.58 -0.93 15.35
N PHE A 297 9.66 -1.43 14.50
CA PHE A 297 8.39 -0.79 14.22
C PHE A 297 7.55 -0.64 15.48
N GLY A 298 7.35 -1.73 16.23
CA GLY A 298 6.60 -1.71 17.49
C GLY A 298 7.22 -0.79 18.53
N ALA A 299 8.54 -0.87 18.75
CA ALA A 299 9.27 -0.01 19.69
C ALA A 299 9.17 1.47 19.31
N ALA A 300 9.35 1.80 18.03
CA ALA A 300 9.25 3.17 17.55
C ALA A 300 7.82 3.74 17.71
N LEU A 301 6.77 2.93 17.50
CA LEU A 301 5.38 3.34 17.77
C LEU A 301 5.15 3.59 19.28
N VAL A 302 5.68 2.73 20.15
CA VAL A 302 5.59 2.96 21.61
C VAL A 302 6.27 4.28 21.98
N VAL A 303 7.50 4.53 21.49
CA VAL A 303 8.20 5.79 21.75
C VAL A 303 7.44 6.99 21.18
N PHE A 304 6.92 6.87 19.97
CA PHE A 304 6.10 7.91 19.33
C PHE A 304 4.87 8.27 20.16
N SER A 305 4.19 7.28 20.75
CA SER A 305 2.97 7.51 21.55
C SER A 305 3.18 8.41 22.75
N PHE A 306 4.39 8.43 23.33
CA PHE A 306 4.77 9.29 24.45
C PHE A 306 5.37 10.64 24.02
N SER A 307 5.64 10.84 22.74
CA SER A 307 6.21 12.09 22.24
C SER A 307 5.22 13.25 22.40
N ARG A 308 5.73 14.39 22.90
CA ARG A 308 5.01 15.65 23.05
C ARG A 308 5.68 16.79 22.29
N SER A 309 6.69 16.49 21.50
CA SER A 309 7.47 17.44 20.73
C SER A 309 7.41 17.09 19.25
N LEU A 310 7.02 18.06 18.41
CA LEU A 310 6.93 17.86 16.97
C LEU A 310 8.26 17.42 16.32
N PRO A 311 9.42 18.06 16.63
CA PRO A 311 10.70 17.60 16.10
C PRO A 311 11.04 16.17 16.50
N LEU A 312 10.80 15.79 17.76
CA LEU A 312 11.03 14.42 18.22
C LEU A 312 10.12 13.42 17.52
N SER A 313 8.81 13.75 17.37
CA SER A 313 7.85 12.92 16.65
C SER A 313 8.28 12.68 15.20
N VAL A 314 8.74 13.72 14.51
CA VAL A 314 9.27 13.64 13.16
C VAL A 314 10.47 12.71 13.09
N MET A 315 11.42 12.83 14.02
CA MET A 315 12.60 11.95 14.09
C MET A 315 12.22 10.49 14.33
N ILE A 316 11.22 10.21 15.17
CA ILE A 316 10.75 8.85 15.48
C ILE A 316 9.98 8.24 14.30
N LEU A 317 9.25 9.03 13.53
CA LEU A 317 8.46 8.51 12.39
C LEU A 317 9.33 8.09 11.19
N LEU A 318 10.57 8.54 11.07
CA LEU A 318 11.54 8.01 10.11
C LEU A 318 11.77 6.50 10.31
N PRO A 319 12.21 6.02 11.51
CA PRO A 319 12.35 4.59 11.75
C PRO A 319 11.02 3.83 11.70
N VAL A 320 9.86 4.44 12.03
CA VAL A 320 8.55 3.79 11.86
C VAL A 320 8.32 3.42 10.39
N GLY A 321 8.47 4.38 9.48
CA GLY A 321 8.31 4.11 8.04
C GLY A 321 9.35 3.15 7.50
N PHE A 322 10.62 3.31 7.89
CA PHE A 322 11.73 2.46 7.48
C PHE A 322 11.50 1.00 7.85
N THR A 323 11.24 0.74 9.13
CA THR A 323 11.10 -0.63 9.65
C THR A 323 9.86 -1.32 9.12
N LEU A 324 8.73 -0.63 9.00
CA LEU A 324 7.53 -1.17 8.38
C LEU A 324 7.80 -1.60 6.93
N MET A 325 8.47 -0.76 6.14
CA MET A 325 8.76 -1.06 4.74
C MET A 325 9.75 -2.22 4.58
N VAL A 326 10.78 -2.26 5.42
CA VAL A 326 11.77 -3.36 5.41
C VAL A 326 11.11 -4.68 5.79
N GLU A 327 10.25 -4.69 6.80
CA GLU A 327 9.51 -5.88 7.21
C GLU A 327 8.64 -6.41 6.08
N MET A 328 7.79 -5.54 5.52
CA MET A 328 6.85 -5.91 4.46
C MET A 328 7.55 -6.43 3.20
N ALA A 329 8.56 -5.71 2.72
CA ALA A 329 9.24 -6.09 1.50
C ALA A 329 10.12 -7.33 1.67
N SER A 330 10.73 -7.51 2.86
CA SER A 330 11.49 -8.73 3.19
C SER A 330 10.59 -9.95 3.31
N SER A 331 9.44 -9.82 3.98
CA SER A 331 8.44 -10.89 4.10
C SER A 331 7.87 -11.27 2.74
N ASN A 332 7.52 -10.28 1.91
CA ASN A 332 7.06 -10.49 0.53
C ASN A 332 8.09 -11.29 -0.28
N THR A 333 9.36 -10.91 -0.23
CA THR A 333 10.45 -11.59 -0.94
C THR A 333 10.61 -13.04 -0.48
N LEU A 334 10.68 -13.29 0.85
CA LEU A 334 10.87 -14.63 1.37
C LEU A 334 9.68 -15.53 1.08
N ILE A 335 8.46 -15.04 1.21
CA ILE A 335 7.25 -15.78 0.87
C ILE A 335 7.30 -16.23 -0.58
N GLN A 336 7.60 -15.32 -1.53
CA GLN A 336 7.68 -15.65 -2.96
C GLN A 336 8.78 -16.66 -3.29
N MET A 337 9.86 -16.69 -2.52
CA MET A 337 10.95 -17.66 -2.70
C MET A 337 10.63 -19.07 -2.18
N MET A 338 9.69 -19.20 -1.24
CA MET A 338 9.29 -20.46 -0.61
C MET A 338 8.07 -21.11 -1.24
N ILE A 339 7.47 -20.49 -2.25
CA ILE A 339 6.21 -20.94 -2.84
C ILE A 339 6.46 -21.51 -4.23
N PRO A 340 5.87 -22.69 -4.58
CA PRO A 340 5.81 -23.19 -5.94
C PRO A 340 5.23 -22.17 -6.92
N ASP A 341 5.78 -22.11 -8.14
CA ASP A 341 5.34 -21.14 -9.15
C ASP A 341 3.83 -21.26 -9.45
N LEU A 342 3.28 -22.49 -9.42
CA LEU A 342 1.85 -22.78 -9.61
C LEU A 342 0.95 -22.20 -8.50
N LEU A 343 1.45 -22.05 -7.28
CA LEU A 343 0.70 -21.55 -6.13
C LEU A 343 1.01 -20.09 -5.82
N ARG A 344 2.01 -19.48 -6.50
CA ARG A 344 2.49 -18.13 -6.20
C ARG A 344 1.36 -17.10 -6.16
N GLY A 345 0.54 -17.01 -7.19
CA GLY A 345 -0.58 -16.07 -7.25
C GLY A 345 -1.59 -16.25 -6.12
N ARG A 346 -1.85 -17.51 -5.74
CA ARG A 346 -2.83 -17.88 -4.70
C ARG A 346 -2.35 -17.47 -3.30
N VAL A 347 -1.10 -17.79 -2.97
CA VAL A 347 -0.53 -17.43 -1.66
C VAL A 347 -0.28 -15.93 -1.56
N MET A 348 0.12 -15.27 -2.67
CA MET A 348 0.27 -13.82 -2.69
C MET A 348 -1.06 -13.07 -2.56
N SER A 349 -2.18 -13.66 -2.98
CA SER A 349 -3.51 -13.12 -2.67
C SER A 349 -3.80 -13.15 -1.17
N VAL A 350 -3.43 -14.23 -0.47
CA VAL A 350 -3.57 -14.29 1.00
C VAL A 350 -2.61 -13.30 1.68
N TYR A 351 -1.39 -13.11 1.18
CA TYR A 351 -0.49 -12.06 1.64
C TYR A 351 -1.14 -10.67 1.57
N SER A 352 -1.71 -10.34 0.40
CA SER A 352 -2.42 -9.07 0.22
C SER A 352 -3.62 -8.94 1.14
N MET A 353 -4.35 -10.03 1.38
CA MET A 353 -5.47 -10.10 2.32
C MET A 353 -5.01 -9.86 3.77
N MET A 354 -3.91 -10.46 4.20
CA MET A 354 -3.36 -10.24 5.54
C MET A 354 -2.89 -8.80 5.72
N PHE A 355 -2.26 -8.21 4.72
CA PHE A 355 -1.78 -6.83 4.80
C PHE A 355 -2.91 -5.82 4.63
N MET A 356 -3.60 -5.83 3.48
CA MET A 356 -4.61 -4.82 3.13
C MET A 356 -5.97 -5.07 3.81
N GLY A 357 -6.31 -6.32 4.13
CA GLY A 357 -7.58 -6.66 4.75
C GLY A 357 -7.59 -6.48 6.27
N MET A 358 -6.44 -6.66 6.95
CA MET A 358 -6.35 -6.44 8.40
C MET A 358 -6.26 -4.95 8.77
N ALA A 359 -5.71 -4.09 7.89
CA ALA A 359 -5.57 -2.66 8.14
C ALA A 359 -6.91 -1.94 8.42
N PRO A 360 -7.98 -2.11 7.62
CA PRO A 360 -9.27 -1.48 7.89
C PRO A 360 -9.92 -1.99 9.20
N ILE A 361 -9.77 -3.27 9.52
CA ILE A 361 -10.24 -3.82 10.79
C ILE A 361 -9.46 -3.18 11.94
N GLY A 362 -8.14 -3.07 11.80
CA GLY A 362 -7.29 -2.36 12.75
C GLY A 362 -7.67 -0.90 12.90
N ALA A 363 -7.97 -0.19 11.80
CA ALA A 363 -8.41 1.20 11.82
C ALA A 363 -9.71 1.38 12.62
N LEU A 364 -10.69 0.50 12.39
CA LEU A 364 -11.97 0.52 13.10
C LEU A 364 -11.78 0.26 14.61
N LEU A 365 -11.05 -0.80 14.95
CA LEU A 365 -10.77 -1.16 16.35
C LEU A 365 -9.91 -0.10 17.02
N GLY A 366 -8.89 0.42 16.34
CA GLY A 366 -8.02 1.49 16.83
C GLY A 366 -8.78 2.79 17.07
N GLY A 367 -9.69 3.18 16.17
CA GLY A 367 -10.57 4.33 16.36
C GLY A 367 -11.49 4.18 17.59
N ALA A 368 -12.14 3.02 17.72
CA ALA A 368 -12.99 2.73 18.86
C ALA A 368 -12.23 2.67 20.19
N LEU A 369 -11.02 2.11 20.18
CA LEU A 369 -10.16 2.04 21.37
C LEU A 369 -9.63 3.43 21.74
N ALA A 370 -9.24 4.23 20.75
CA ALA A 370 -8.75 5.59 20.96
C ALA A 370 -9.83 6.54 21.50
N HIS A 371 -11.10 6.30 21.17
CA HIS A 371 -12.23 7.03 21.79
C HIS A 371 -12.33 6.78 23.29
N LYS A 372 -12.03 5.56 23.77
CA LYS A 372 -12.11 5.18 25.18
C LYS A 372 -10.84 5.48 25.98
N LEU A 373 -9.67 5.18 25.40
CA LEU A 373 -8.38 5.23 26.12
C LEU A 373 -7.49 6.42 25.68
N GLY A 374 -7.89 7.14 24.62
CA GLY A 374 -7.09 8.15 23.97
C GLY A 374 -6.11 7.59 22.94
N ALA A 375 -5.73 8.44 21.98
CA ALA A 375 -4.86 8.06 20.87
C ALA A 375 -3.46 7.58 21.32
N PRO A 376 -2.79 8.22 22.33
CA PRO A 376 -1.48 7.78 22.77
C PRO A 376 -1.46 6.36 23.32
N ILE A 377 -2.40 6.03 24.21
CA ILE A 377 -2.47 4.68 24.80
C ILE A 377 -2.78 3.65 23.73
N THR A 378 -3.68 3.96 22.80
CA THR A 378 -4.04 3.07 21.69
C THR A 378 -2.83 2.77 20.81
N VAL A 379 -2.04 3.78 20.45
CA VAL A 379 -0.82 3.59 19.66
C VAL A 379 0.26 2.85 20.47
N ALA A 380 0.38 3.10 21.77
CA ALA A 380 1.28 2.35 22.65
C ALA A 380 0.92 0.87 22.71
N LEU A 381 -0.35 0.53 22.87
CA LEU A 381 -0.85 -0.85 22.88
C LEU A 381 -0.62 -1.53 21.54
N GLY A 382 -0.93 -0.86 20.43
CA GLY A 382 -0.66 -1.34 19.09
C GLY A 382 0.83 -1.60 18.84
N GLY A 383 1.69 -0.63 19.21
CA GLY A 383 3.14 -0.75 19.13
C GLY A 383 3.69 -1.87 20.02
N GLY A 384 3.18 -1.99 21.24
CA GLY A 384 3.51 -3.09 22.18
C GLY A 384 3.15 -4.46 21.61
N GLY A 385 1.99 -4.58 20.99
CA GLY A 385 1.57 -5.81 20.30
C GLY A 385 2.47 -6.15 19.12
N CYS A 386 2.85 -5.16 18.29
CA CYS A 386 3.81 -5.36 17.19
C CYS A 386 5.20 -5.77 17.71
N LEU A 387 5.67 -5.14 18.79
CA LEU A 387 6.94 -5.48 19.45
C LEU A 387 6.92 -6.92 19.95
N LEU A 388 5.85 -7.32 20.63
CA LEU A 388 5.67 -8.68 21.13
C LEU A 388 5.61 -9.70 19.98
N ALA A 389 4.86 -9.42 18.92
CA ALA A 389 4.78 -10.29 17.74
C ALA A 389 6.17 -10.46 17.09
N GLY A 390 6.93 -9.36 16.94
CA GLY A 390 8.30 -9.38 16.45
C GLY A 390 9.25 -10.17 17.35
N LEU A 391 9.13 -10.03 18.67
CA LEU A 391 9.90 -10.78 19.65
C LEU A 391 9.60 -12.28 19.60
N VAL A 392 8.33 -12.68 19.55
CA VAL A 392 7.91 -14.07 19.40
C VAL A 392 8.47 -14.68 18.12
N PHE A 393 8.44 -13.93 17.01
CA PHE A 393 9.04 -14.35 15.75
C PHE A 393 10.57 -14.48 15.88
N ALA A 394 11.24 -13.53 16.55
CA ALA A 394 12.69 -13.56 16.79
C ALA A 394 13.12 -14.78 17.61
N LEU A 395 12.37 -15.12 18.67
CA LEU A 395 12.65 -16.29 19.51
C LEU A 395 12.47 -17.60 18.73
N ARG A 396 11.52 -17.64 17.81
CA ARG A 396 11.28 -18.82 16.93
C ARG A 396 12.15 -18.84 15.68
N LEU A 397 12.96 -17.81 15.45
CA LEU A 397 13.78 -17.66 14.24
C LEU A 397 14.70 -18.85 13.93
N PRO A 398 15.34 -19.55 14.90
CA PRO A 398 16.16 -20.72 14.59
C PRO A 398 15.34 -21.86 13.98
N GLN A 399 14.18 -22.18 14.58
CA GLN A 399 13.26 -23.22 14.07
C GLN A 399 12.64 -22.82 12.73
N TRP A 400 12.26 -21.54 12.60
CA TRP A 400 11.71 -20.98 11.37
C TRP A 400 12.71 -21.10 10.21
N LYS A 401 14.00 -20.79 10.45
CA LYS A 401 15.06 -20.92 9.43
C LYS A 401 15.22 -22.34 8.93
N GLN A 402 15.17 -23.34 9.80
CA GLN A 402 15.26 -24.74 9.41
C GLN A 402 14.10 -25.13 8.48
N GLY A 403 12.86 -24.79 8.86
CA GLY A 403 11.69 -25.03 8.03
C GLY A 403 11.73 -24.29 6.68
N ALA A 404 12.17 -23.03 6.69
CA ALA A 404 12.30 -22.23 5.47
C ALA A 404 13.38 -22.79 4.51
N GLN A 405 14.49 -23.30 5.03
CA GLN A 405 15.54 -23.93 4.23
C GLN A 405 15.06 -25.22 3.57
N LEU A 406 14.25 -26.02 4.25
CA LEU A 406 13.66 -27.23 3.69
C LEU A 406 12.74 -26.90 2.51
N LEU A 407 11.84 -25.91 2.68
CA LEU A 407 10.96 -25.46 1.60
C LEU A 407 11.76 -24.88 0.42
N TYR A 408 12.78 -24.08 0.69
CA TYR A 408 13.62 -23.50 -0.36
C TYR A 408 14.33 -24.58 -1.19
N ARG A 409 14.94 -25.59 -0.51
CA ARG A 409 15.62 -26.69 -1.20
C ARG A 409 14.68 -27.58 -2.01
N SER A 410 13.47 -27.84 -1.51
CA SER A 410 12.46 -28.60 -2.25
C SER A 410 12.03 -27.88 -3.53
N GLU A 411 11.86 -26.55 -3.48
CA GLU A 411 11.53 -25.74 -4.65
C GLU A 411 12.69 -25.62 -5.65
N GLU A 412 13.91 -25.47 -5.16
CA GLU A 412 15.09 -25.42 -6.01
C GLU A 412 15.31 -26.75 -6.74
N ALA A 413 15.13 -27.88 -6.04
CA ALA A 413 15.20 -29.22 -6.63
C ALA A 413 14.09 -29.45 -7.68
N ALA A 414 12.85 -28.99 -7.42
CA ALA A 414 11.76 -29.08 -8.37
C ALA A 414 12.03 -28.27 -9.65
N ARG A 415 12.56 -27.04 -9.52
CA ARG A 415 12.93 -26.19 -10.66
C ARG A 415 14.06 -26.78 -11.51
N LEU A 416 15.04 -27.42 -10.87
CA LEU A 416 16.13 -28.09 -11.58
C LEU A 416 15.64 -29.32 -12.33
N ALA A 417 14.69 -30.07 -11.77
CA ALA A 417 14.06 -31.22 -12.42
C ALA A 417 13.16 -30.83 -13.61
N GLU A 418 12.60 -29.63 -13.61
CA GLU A 418 11.76 -29.07 -14.71
C GLU A 418 12.60 -28.40 -15.82
N SER A 419 13.87 -28.07 -15.57
CA SER A 419 14.76 -27.54 -16.63
C SER A 419 15.12 -28.67 -17.58
N PRO A 420 14.83 -28.57 -18.90
CA PRO A 420 15.26 -29.60 -19.86
C PRO A 420 16.79 -29.68 -19.84
N GLU A 421 17.32 -30.92 -19.75
CA GLU A 421 18.75 -31.18 -19.99
C GLU A 421 19.19 -30.49 -21.28
N PRO A 422 20.38 -29.87 -21.31
CA PRO A 422 20.92 -29.39 -22.55
C PRO A 422 20.99 -30.60 -23.48
N VAL A 423 20.23 -30.55 -24.59
CA VAL A 423 20.33 -31.51 -25.67
C VAL A 423 21.79 -31.41 -26.12
N GLU A 424 22.65 -32.36 -25.69
CA GLU A 424 23.93 -32.62 -26.31
C GLU A 424 23.62 -33.03 -27.74
N GLY A 425 23.76 -32.07 -28.65
CA GLY A 425 23.73 -32.36 -30.10
C GLY A 425 24.93 -33.17 -30.48
N PRO A 426 24.77 -34.10 -31.43
CA PRO A 426 25.85 -34.98 -31.94
C PRO A 426 26.96 -34.21 -32.64
#